data_12c4f7e9b05fa991494f4fb10ed81c72
#
_entry.id   12c4f7e9b05fa991494f4fb10ed81c72
#
_cell.length_a   1.000
_cell.length_b   1.000
_cell.length_c   1.000
_cell.angle_alpha   90.00
_cell.angle_beta   90.00
_cell.angle_gamma   90.00
#
_symmetry.space_group_name_H-M   'P 1'
#
loop_
_entity.id
_entity.type
_entity.pdbx_description
1 polymer ?
#
loop_
_entity_poly.entity_id
_entity_poly.type
_entity_poly.pdbx_seq_one_letter_code
_entity_poly.pdbx_strand_id
1 'polypeptide(L)'
;MKVVTRFAPSPTGYIHIGNLRSAIYPYLLAKQNEEGSYILRIEDTDQARYVEGATELIEDTLQWIGLDWDEGPIKGGDHGPYFQTQRQEIYIEWAKKLIAAGRAYADPTPSEQIAKYREEASKNKQAFLYRNYRPENTPEWEPGMPLRFKADPKPRDYHDEVFGDLHMGPETQDDIILIKADGLPTYNFAHIVDDATMGITHIFRGQEYLPSMGNYLALYEALGVDTPKFVHLPHILAPAGNKKLGKRDGAKSAVDYRADGILPEAMLNFLACLGWNDGTEDEIYSKQDLIEKFSLDRIQRAGARYDEQKLIWLNGQWIRRLFTEDPKALFARTKDFWPEIAAKVSEEEKYKVFCIIYDRLKTLSDLRAMTTYFFEDPNVDMDMLTTNKALKKLSEKELCDILKLAADGL
;
A
#
# COMPACT_ATOMS: atom_id res chain seq x y z
N MET A 1 -14.98 20.94 8.83
CA MET A 1 -14.84 20.71 7.36
C MET A 1 -14.88 19.21 7.15
N LYS A 2 -15.74 18.69 6.28
CA LYS A 2 -15.80 17.26 5.97
C LYS A 2 -14.47 16.80 5.41
N VAL A 3 -13.91 15.70 5.95
CA VAL A 3 -12.67 15.10 5.46
C VAL A 3 -13.03 13.99 4.49
N VAL A 4 -12.64 14.14 3.22
CA VAL A 4 -12.82 13.12 2.19
C VAL A 4 -11.44 12.70 1.70
N THR A 5 -11.15 11.42 1.84
CA THR A 5 -9.89 10.82 1.41
C THR A 5 -10.15 9.65 0.48
N ARG A 6 -9.10 9.17 -0.19
CA ARG A 6 -9.23 8.01 -1.06
C ARG A 6 -7.99 7.11 -1.03
N PHE A 7 -8.21 5.83 -1.25
CA PHE A 7 -7.21 4.92 -1.75
C PHE A 7 -7.48 4.66 -3.23
N ALA A 8 -6.48 4.86 -4.06
CA ALA A 8 -6.65 4.84 -5.51
C ALA A 8 -5.61 3.91 -6.18
N PRO A 9 -5.73 2.58 -5.97
CA PRO A 9 -4.81 1.62 -6.52
C PRO A 9 -5.05 1.35 -8.00
N SER A 10 -3.96 1.07 -8.74
CA SER A 10 -4.05 0.49 -10.08
C SER A 10 -4.11 -1.04 -9.98
N PRO A 11 -5.01 -1.72 -10.72
CA PRO A 11 -5.18 -3.17 -10.68
C PRO A 11 -4.12 -3.90 -11.51
N THR A 12 -2.85 -3.76 -11.11
CA THR A 12 -1.68 -4.30 -11.81
C THR A 12 -1.06 -5.52 -11.10
N GLY A 13 -1.82 -6.18 -10.23
CA GLY A 13 -1.43 -7.36 -9.47
C GLY A 13 -1.57 -7.19 -7.95
N TYR A 14 -0.80 -7.99 -7.20
CA TYR A 14 -0.88 -8.02 -5.74
C TYR A 14 -0.49 -6.69 -5.08
N ILE A 15 -1.24 -6.32 -4.04
CA ILE A 15 -0.90 -5.16 -3.22
C ILE A 15 0.36 -5.44 -2.40
N HIS A 16 1.36 -4.57 -2.56
CA HIS A 16 2.54 -4.56 -1.73
C HIS A 16 2.29 -3.79 -0.43
N ILE A 17 3.06 -4.11 0.61
CA ILE A 17 2.99 -3.44 1.92
C ILE A 17 3.14 -1.91 1.82
N GLY A 18 3.90 -1.40 0.83
CA GLY A 18 4.00 0.04 0.58
C GLY A 18 2.68 0.67 0.16
N ASN A 19 1.91 -0.01 -0.67
CA ASN A 19 0.59 0.45 -1.10
C ASN A 19 -0.42 0.34 0.05
N LEU A 20 -0.32 -0.71 0.90
CA LEU A 20 -1.17 -0.83 2.09
C LEU A 20 -0.96 0.33 3.06
N ARG A 21 0.28 0.76 3.31
CA ARG A 21 0.52 1.95 4.15
C ARG A 21 -0.16 3.19 3.57
N SER A 22 -0.14 3.36 2.24
CA SER A 22 -0.83 4.46 1.56
C SER A 22 -2.35 4.36 1.62
N ALA A 23 -2.91 3.19 1.94
CA ALA A 23 -4.33 2.99 2.20
C ALA A 23 -4.70 3.27 3.67
N ILE A 24 -3.80 2.98 4.62
CA ILE A 24 -4.05 3.09 6.06
C ILE A 24 -4.19 4.56 6.50
N TYR A 25 -3.25 5.42 6.17
CA TYR A 25 -3.25 6.80 6.66
C TYR A 25 -4.47 7.62 6.20
N PRO A 26 -4.90 7.59 4.92
CA PRO A 26 -6.14 8.24 4.51
C PRO A 26 -7.37 7.65 5.20
N TYR A 27 -7.40 6.33 5.45
CA TYR A 27 -8.45 5.70 6.23
C TYR A 27 -8.52 6.25 7.66
N LEU A 28 -7.38 6.29 8.36
CA LEU A 28 -7.34 6.79 9.74
C LEU A 28 -7.80 8.24 9.82
N LEU A 29 -7.34 9.10 8.91
CA LEU A 29 -7.73 10.50 8.87
C LEU A 29 -9.23 10.68 8.60
N ALA A 30 -9.80 9.92 7.67
CA ALA A 30 -11.23 9.97 7.39
C ALA A 30 -12.05 9.52 8.61
N LYS A 31 -11.67 8.40 9.25
CA LYS A 31 -12.43 7.81 10.37
C LYS A 31 -12.32 8.58 11.69
N GLN A 32 -11.37 9.52 11.82
CA GLN A 32 -11.32 10.47 12.92
C GLN A 32 -12.44 11.51 12.88
N ASN A 33 -13.06 11.72 11.73
CA ASN A 33 -14.05 12.76 11.52
C ASN A 33 -15.43 12.12 11.37
N GLU A 34 -16.42 12.59 12.15
CA GLU A 34 -17.78 12.04 12.13
C GLU A 34 -18.42 12.01 10.72
N GLU A 35 -18.16 13.06 9.92
CA GLU A 35 -18.63 13.17 8.53
C GLU A 35 -17.56 12.73 7.51
N GLY A 36 -16.46 12.13 7.98
CA GLY A 36 -15.35 11.74 7.12
C GLY A 36 -15.73 10.60 6.19
N SER A 37 -15.20 10.62 4.96
CA SER A 37 -15.43 9.58 3.95
C SER A 37 -14.12 9.08 3.39
N TYR A 38 -14.00 7.76 3.29
CA TYR A 38 -12.87 7.05 2.69
C TYR A 38 -13.34 6.32 1.43
N ILE A 39 -12.87 6.75 0.26
CA ILE A 39 -13.30 6.25 -1.05
C ILE A 39 -12.28 5.26 -1.60
N LEU A 40 -12.74 4.13 -2.13
CA LEU A 40 -11.94 3.23 -2.96
C LEU A 40 -12.19 3.56 -4.43
N ARG A 41 -11.13 3.99 -5.15
CA ARG A 41 -11.17 4.24 -6.61
C ARG A 41 -10.18 3.34 -7.32
N ILE A 42 -10.60 2.66 -8.37
CA ILE A 42 -9.74 1.79 -9.17
C ILE A 42 -9.19 2.58 -10.38
N GLU A 43 -7.86 2.73 -10.42
CA GLU A 43 -7.17 3.45 -11.49
C GLU A 43 -6.70 2.48 -12.58
N ASP A 44 -7.63 2.11 -13.45
CA ASP A 44 -7.51 1.09 -14.48
C ASP A 44 -7.28 1.64 -15.90
N THR A 45 -6.84 2.89 -16.05
CA THR A 45 -6.59 3.51 -17.36
C THR A 45 -5.38 2.95 -18.11
N ASP A 46 -4.50 2.21 -17.43
CA ASP A 46 -3.40 1.47 -18.05
C ASP A 46 -3.81 0.01 -18.34
N GLN A 47 -4.56 -0.16 -19.42
CA GLN A 47 -5.09 -1.46 -19.84
C GLN A 47 -4.00 -2.47 -20.21
N ALA A 48 -2.80 -2.01 -20.59
CA ALA A 48 -1.67 -2.89 -20.92
C ALA A 48 -1.09 -3.61 -19.68
N ARG A 49 -1.29 -3.03 -18.48
CA ARG A 49 -0.84 -3.61 -17.21
C ARG A 49 -1.98 -4.12 -16.34
N TYR A 50 -3.19 -4.10 -16.85
CA TYR A 50 -4.35 -4.65 -16.13
C TYR A 50 -4.17 -6.15 -15.89
N VAL A 51 -4.47 -6.60 -14.67
CA VAL A 51 -4.45 -8.02 -14.28
C VAL A 51 -5.85 -8.41 -13.83
N GLU A 52 -6.41 -9.41 -14.48
CA GLU A 52 -7.73 -9.96 -14.11
C GLU A 52 -7.71 -10.47 -12.67
N GLY A 53 -8.76 -10.21 -11.90
CA GLY A 53 -8.85 -10.57 -10.48
C GLY A 53 -8.08 -9.64 -9.52
N ALA A 54 -7.33 -8.66 -10.03
CA ALA A 54 -6.56 -7.76 -9.16
C ALA A 54 -7.46 -6.82 -8.34
N THR A 55 -8.62 -6.44 -8.86
CA THR A 55 -9.58 -5.59 -8.12
C THR A 55 -10.14 -6.34 -6.92
N GLU A 56 -10.60 -7.55 -7.10
CA GLU A 56 -11.14 -8.43 -6.05
C GLU A 56 -10.08 -8.70 -4.98
N LEU A 57 -8.83 -8.86 -5.40
CA LEU A 57 -7.72 -9.04 -4.48
C LEU A 57 -7.39 -7.78 -3.68
N ILE A 58 -7.54 -6.58 -4.28
CA ILE A 58 -7.43 -5.30 -3.59
C ILE A 58 -8.48 -5.21 -2.49
N GLU A 59 -9.73 -5.49 -2.83
CA GLU A 59 -10.86 -5.44 -1.91
C GLU A 59 -10.74 -6.47 -0.78
N ASP A 60 -10.41 -7.73 -1.08
CA ASP A 60 -10.16 -8.79 -0.07
C ASP A 60 -9.02 -8.38 0.88
N THR A 61 -7.95 -7.81 0.35
CA THR A 61 -6.82 -7.35 1.16
C THR A 61 -7.21 -6.21 2.11
N LEU A 62 -7.97 -5.22 1.63
CA LEU A 62 -8.45 -4.11 2.47
C LEU A 62 -9.40 -4.62 3.55
N GLN A 63 -10.33 -5.51 3.20
CA GLN A 63 -11.24 -6.15 4.15
C GLN A 63 -10.48 -6.97 5.19
N TRP A 64 -9.46 -7.74 4.77
CA TRP A 64 -8.64 -8.53 5.68
C TRP A 64 -7.98 -7.68 6.76
N ILE A 65 -7.38 -6.51 6.41
CA ILE A 65 -6.76 -5.62 7.41
C ILE A 65 -7.77 -4.68 8.09
N GLY A 66 -9.05 -4.79 7.78
CA GLY A 66 -10.12 -4.03 8.39
C GLY A 66 -10.25 -2.57 7.90
N LEU A 67 -9.78 -2.26 6.70
CA LEU A 67 -9.96 -0.95 6.06
C LEU A 67 -11.23 -0.93 5.21
N ASP A 68 -12.36 -0.78 5.88
CA ASP A 68 -13.66 -0.73 5.22
C ASP A 68 -13.91 0.68 4.62
N TRP A 69 -14.11 0.75 3.31
CA TRP A 69 -14.36 2.01 2.59
C TRP A 69 -15.83 2.39 2.64
N ASP A 70 -16.12 3.68 2.50
CA ASP A 70 -17.50 4.19 2.55
C ASP A 70 -18.15 4.16 1.16
N GLU A 71 -17.38 4.47 0.11
CA GLU A 71 -17.80 4.45 -1.29
C GLU A 71 -16.76 3.70 -2.15
N GLY A 72 -17.21 2.99 -3.18
CA GLY A 72 -16.33 2.24 -4.07
C GLY A 72 -17.06 1.28 -4.99
N PRO A 73 -16.36 0.43 -5.75
CA PRO A 73 -16.94 -0.42 -6.81
C PRO A 73 -18.10 -1.30 -6.34
N ILE A 74 -17.98 -1.98 -5.21
CA ILE A 74 -19.04 -2.89 -4.70
C ILE A 74 -20.11 -2.11 -3.93
N LYS A 75 -19.70 -1.13 -3.12
CA LYS A 75 -20.62 -0.40 -2.25
C LYS A 75 -21.43 0.64 -2.99
N GLY A 76 -20.95 1.12 -4.12
CA GLY A 76 -21.53 2.30 -4.76
C GLY A 76 -21.29 3.57 -3.95
N GLY A 77 -22.14 4.54 -4.08
CA GLY A 77 -22.12 5.85 -3.41
C GLY A 77 -22.43 6.99 -4.38
N ASP A 78 -22.30 8.22 -3.88
CA ASP A 78 -22.75 9.43 -4.61
C ASP A 78 -21.74 9.90 -5.68
N HIS A 79 -20.46 9.44 -5.61
CA HIS A 79 -19.38 9.92 -6.48
C HIS A 79 -18.99 8.91 -7.59
N GLY A 80 -19.80 7.86 -7.80
CA GLY A 80 -19.56 6.87 -8.87
C GLY A 80 -19.56 7.45 -10.30
N PRO A 81 -19.06 6.68 -11.27
CA PRO A 81 -18.44 5.37 -11.18
C PRO A 81 -17.06 5.40 -10.49
N TYR A 82 -16.60 4.22 -9.95
CA TYR A 82 -15.34 4.13 -9.20
C TYR A 82 -14.22 3.44 -9.97
N PHE A 83 -14.45 3.05 -11.21
CA PHE A 83 -13.42 2.65 -12.18
C PHE A 83 -13.15 3.80 -13.13
N GLN A 84 -11.88 4.15 -13.33
CA GLN A 84 -11.53 5.27 -14.21
C GLN A 84 -11.95 5.04 -15.66
N THR A 85 -11.90 3.81 -16.16
CA THR A 85 -12.38 3.48 -17.51
C THR A 85 -13.87 3.76 -17.72
N GLN A 86 -14.68 3.74 -16.67
CA GLN A 86 -16.11 4.05 -16.71
C GLN A 86 -16.42 5.55 -16.62
N ARG A 87 -15.39 6.41 -16.43
CA ARG A 87 -15.52 7.86 -16.26
C ARG A 87 -15.11 8.67 -17.49
N GLN A 88 -14.95 8.01 -18.64
CA GLN A 88 -14.40 8.61 -19.84
C GLN A 88 -15.12 9.90 -20.26
N GLU A 89 -16.46 9.92 -20.19
CA GLU A 89 -17.25 11.11 -20.52
C GLU A 89 -16.93 12.31 -19.62
N ILE A 90 -16.70 12.07 -18.34
CA ILE A 90 -16.30 13.12 -17.38
C ILE A 90 -14.94 13.71 -17.79
N TYR A 91 -13.97 12.88 -18.13
CA TYR A 91 -12.66 13.37 -18.57
C TYR A 91 -12.74 14.17 -19.86
N ILE A 92 -13.58 13.73 -20.83
CA ILE A 92 -13.78 14.45 -22.09
C ILE A 92 -14.42 15.82 -21.81
N GLU A 93 -15.41 15.91 -20.92
CA GLU A 93 -16.02 17.18 -20.54
C GLU A 93 -15.00 18.15 -19.94
N TRP A 94 -14.16 17.68 -19.02
CA TRP A 94 -13.12 18.49 -18.39
C TRP A 94 -12.01 18.87 -19.37
N ALA A 95 -11.66 17.99 -20.30
CA ALA A 95 -10.72 18.28 -21.38
C ALA A 95 -11.23 19.40 -22.29
N LYS A 96 -12.52 19.40 -22.62
CA LYS A 96 -13.18 20.48 -23.41
C LYS A 96 -13.12 21.83 -22.68
N LYS A 97 -13.23 21.85 -21.34
CA LYS A 97 -13.04 23.09 -20.55
C LYS A 97 -11.61 23.64 -20.73
N LEU A 98 -10.60 22.79 -20.70
CA LEU A 98 -9.21 23.22 -20.94
C LEU A 98 -8.99 23.70 -22.37
N ILE A 99 -9.59 23.07 -23.37
CA ILE A 99 -9.53 23.51 -24.78
C ILE A 99 -10.16 24.90 -24.92
N ALA A 100 -11.37 25.10 -24.38
CA ALA A 100 -12.07 26.36 -24.43
C ALA A 100 -11.31 27.50 -23.70
N ALA A 101 -10.58 27.17 -22.63
CA ALA A 101 -9.68 28.08 -21.93
C ALA A 101 -8.34 28.32 -22.65
N GLY A 102 -8.09 27.70 -23.79
CA GLY A 102 -6.82 27.76 -24.51
C GLY A 102 -5.64 27.08 -23.78
N ARG A 103 -5.95 26.17 -22.84
CA ARG A 103 -4.99 25.48 -21.98
C ARG A 103 -4.79 24.00 -22.35
N ALA A 104 -5.38 23.55 -23.47
CA ALA A 104 -5.12 22.26 -24.07
C ALA A 104 -5.20 22.33 -25.57
N TYR A 105 -4.50 21.43 -26.27
CA TYR A 105 -4.45 21.37 -27.73
C TYR A 105 -4.30 19.94 -28.22
N ALA A 106 -4.82 19.65 -29.43
CA ALA A 106 -4.60 18.39 -30.11
C ALA A 106 -3.15 18.31 -30.57
N ASP A 107 -2.49 17.19 -30.29
CA ASP A 107 -1.10 16.95 -30.69
C ASP A 107 -1.05 16.13 -31.98
N PRO A 108 -0.75 16.75 -33.13
CA PRO A 108 -0.62 16.02 -34.40
C PRO A 108 0.75 15.32 -34.59
N THR A 109 1.67 15.47 -33.61
CA THR A 109 3.06 15.04 -33.76
C THR A 109 3.17 13.52 -33.75
N PRO A 110 3.70 12.88 -34.77
CA PRO A 110 3.92 11.44 -34.79
C PRO A 110 4.86 10.98 -33.65
N SER A 111 4.62 9.80 -33.11
CA SER A 111 5.44 9.22 -32.03
C SER A 111 6.92 9.08 -32.39
N GLU A 112 7.21 8.78 -33.65
CA GLU A 112 8.58 8.73 -34.15
C GLU A 112 9.31 10.09 -34.11
N GLN A 113 8.56 11.17 -34.35
CA GLN A 113 9.13 12.52 -34.26
C GLN A 113 9.37 12.90 -32.77
N ILE A 114 8.48 12.52 -31.90
CA ILE A 114 8.66 12.71 -30.43
C ILE A 114 9.90 11.93 -29.94
N ALA A 115 10.11 10.71 -30.46
CA ALA A 115 11.29 9.92 -30.14
C ALA A 115 12.59 10.63 -30.57
N LYS A 116 12.61 11.27 -31.77
CA LYS A 116 13.75 12.07 -32.23
C LYS A 116 14.02 13.28 -31.33
N TYR A 117 12.99 13.99 -30.89
CA TYR A 117 13.13 15.12 -29.97
C TYR A 117 13.73 14.67 -28.62
N ARG A 118 13.33 13.52 -28.10
CA ARG A 118 13.91 12.94 -26.87
C ARG A 118 15.39 12.58 -27.06
N GLU A 119 15.73 11.98 -28.19
CA GLU A 119 17.11 11.63 -28.50
C GLU A 119 18.00 12.87 -28.63
N GLU A 120 17.52 13.94 -29.28
CA GLU A 120 18.21 15.22 -29.41
C GLU A 120 18.45 15.86 -28.02
N ALA A 121 17.43 15.95 -27.18
CA ALA A 121 17.55 16.47 -25.81
C ALA A 121 18.59 15.66 -25.00
N SER A 122 18.57 14.33 -25.14
CA SER A 122 19.52 13.43 -24.48
C SER A 122 20.96 13.65 -24.97
N LYS A 123 21.19 13.80 -26.28
CA LYS A 123 22.51 14.13 -26.86
C LYS A 123 23.05 15.44 -26.34
N ASN A 124 22.16 16.43 -26.16
CA ASN A 124 22.50 17.75 -25.63
C ASN A 124 22.61 17.78 -24.10
N LYS A 125 22.41 16.62 -23.40
CA LYS A 125 22.37 16.53 -21.94
C LYS A 125 21.35 17.48 -21.29
N GLN A 126 20.22 17.69 -21.96
CA GLN A 126 19.12 18.52 -21.51
C GLN A 126 17.92 17.65 -21.10
N ALA A 127 17.15 18.14 -20.13
CA ALA A 127 15.87 17.52 -19.83
C ALA A 127 14.93 17.68 -21.03
N PHE A 128 14.27 16.59 -21.40
CA PHE A 128 13.27 16.63 -22.46
C PHE A 128 12.01 17.32 -21.92
N LEU A 129 11.65 18.44 -22.53
CA LEU A 129 10.41 19.17 -22.27
C LEU A 129 9.67 19.34 -23.59
N TYR A 130 8.52 18.67 -23.70
CA TYR A 130 7.72 18.67 -24.94
C TYR A 130 7.27 20.09 -25.33
N ARG A 131 7.03 20.97 -24.39
CA ARG A 131 6.66 22.38 -24.61
C ARG A 131 7.62 23.15 -25.52
N ASN A 132 8.90 22.72 -25.60
CA ASN A 132 9.91 23.33 -26.47
C ASN A 132 9.71 22.92 -27.93
N TYR A 133 8.88 21.92 -28.20
CA TYR A 133 8.57 21.36 -29.52
C TYR A 133 7.07 21.50 -29.83
N ARG A 134 6.37 22.38 -29.11
CA ARG A 134 4.93 22.62 -29.32
C ARG A 134 4.67 23.01 -30.76
N PRO A 135 3.73 22.33 -31.47
CA PRO A 135 3.35 22.71 -32.83
C PRO A 135 2.80 24.15 -32.90
N GLU A 136 3.21 24.90 -33.93
CA GLU A 136 2.66 26.26 -34.16
C GLU A 136 1.18 26.22 -34.55
N ASN A 137 0.79 25.22 -35.36
CA ASN A 137 -0.58 25.00 -35.79
C ASN A 137 -1.08 23.67 -35.26
N THR A 138 -2.17 23.70 -34.52
CA THR A 138 -2.83 22.52 -33.99
C THR A 138 -4.22 22.36 -34.61
N PRO A 139 -4.63 21.16 -35.03
CA PRO A 139 -5.98 20.93 -35.50
C PRO A 139 -7.00 21.07 -34.36
N GLU A 140 -8.27 21.12 -34.72
CA GLU A 140 -9.34 20.90 -33.75
C GLU A 140 -9.21 19.49 -33.16
N TRP A 141 -9.43 19.36 -31.85
CA TRP A 141 -9.29 18.05 -31.20
C TRP A 141 -10.47 17.15 -31.52
N GLU A 142 -10.18 15.96 -31.98
CA GLU A 142 -11.15 14.89 -32.24
C GLU A 142 -10.75 13.61 -31.52
N PRO A 143 -11.73 12.73 -31.17
CA PRO A 143 -11.43 11.40 -30.65
C PRO A 143 -10.43 10.64 -31.54
N GLY A 144 -9.43 10.01 -30.91
CA GLY A 144 -8.34 9.34 -31.63
C GLY A 144 -7.06 10.19 -31.74
N MET A 145 -7.14 11.48 -31.40
CA MET A 145 -5.94 12.34 -31.31
C MET A 145 -5.51 12.48 -29.86
N PRO A 146 -4.19 12.45 -29.56
CA PRO A 146 -3.70 12.82 -28.24
C PRO A 146 -4.04 14.29 -27.93
N LEU A 147 -4.50 14.54 -26.69
CA LEU A 147 -4.68 15.89 -26.18
C LEU A 147 -3.59 16.20 -25.18
N ARG A 148 -2.92 17.34 -25.36
CA ARG A 148 -1.90 17.83 -24.42
C ARG A 148 -2.35 19.05 -23.66
N PHE A 149 -1.87 19.12 -22.42
CA PHE A 149 -1.89 20.34 -21.64
C PHE A 149 -0.99 21.38 -22.30
N LYS A 150 -1.46 22.62 -22.37
CA LYS A 150 -0.63 23.76 -22.77
C LYS A 150 -0.10 24.43 -21.52
N ALA A 151 1.09 24.04 -21.11
CA ALA A 151 1.72 24.56 -19.91
C ALA A 151 1.99 26.07 -20.02
N ASP A 152 1.81 26.76 -18.90
CA ASP A 152 2.23 28.16 -18.67
C ASP A 152 3.27 28.14 -17.54
N PRO A 153 4.57 27.95 -17.90
CA PRO A 153 5.61 27.71 -16.92
C PRO A 153 5.89 28.95 -16.07
N LYS A 154 5.59 28.85 -14.79
CA LYS A 154 5.89 29.89 -13.80
C LYS A 154 6.16 29.26 -12.43
N PRO A 155 6.83 29.96 -11.51
CA PRO A 155 7.00 29.48 -10.14
C PRO A 155 5.66 29.22 -9.47
N ARG A 156 5.57 28.12 -8.72
CA ARG A 156 4.40 27.76 -7.91
C ARG A 156 4.85 27.24 -6.56
N ASP A 157 4.27 27.78 -5.52
CA ASP A 157 4.49 27.35 -4.14
C ASP A 157 3.28 26.55 -3.66
N TYR A 158 3.51 25.55 -2.82
CA TYR A 158 2.46 24.82 -2.16
C TYR A 158 2.94 24.27 -0.81
N HIS A 159 2.01 23.99 0.07
CA HIS A 159 2.27 23.32 1.33
C HIS A 159 2.01 21.83 1.21
N ASP A 160 2.97 21.02 1.68
CA ASP A 160 2.82 19.58 1.87
C ASP A 160 2.78 19.26 3.36
N GLU A 161 1.78 18.51 3.81
CA GLU A 161 1.57 18.23 5.24
C GLU A 161 2.75 17.46 5.88
N VAL A 162 3.60 16.79 5.07
CA VAL A 162 4.77 16.06 5.55
C VAL A 162 6.07 16.83 5.29
N PHE A 163 6.24 17.34 4.06
CA PHE A 163 7.50 17.98 3.66
C PHE A 163 7.53 19.48 3.91
N GLY A 164 6.40 20.12 4.27
CA GLY A 164 6.28 21.56 4.52
C GLY A 164 6.17 22.37 3.23
N ASP A 165 6.61 23.61 3.28
CA ASP A 165 6.52 24.53 2.13
C ASP A 165 7.52 24.13 1.04
N LEU A 166 7.01 23.92 -0.17
CA LEU A 166 7.78 23.47 -1.33
C LEU A 166 7.60 24.42 -2.50
N HIS A 167 8.68 24.61 -3.25
CA HIS A 167 8.74 25.48 -4.42
C HIS A 167 8.93 24.66 -5.69
N MET A 168 8.07 24.88 -6.69
CA MET A 168 8.15 24.25 -8.01
C MET A 168 8.51 25.30 -9.06
N GLY A 169 9.72 25.15 -9.61
CA GLY A 169 10.20 26.05 -10.67
C GLY A 169 9.50 25.80 -12.01
N PRO A 170 9.63 26.73 -12.97
CA PRO A 170 9.04 26.60 -14.31
C PRO A 170 9.59 25.42 -15.09
N GLU A 171 10.80 24.94 -14.77
CA GLU A 171 11.44 23.75 -15.40
C GLU A 171 10.72 22.45 -15.11
N THR A 172 9.89 22.39 -14.05
CA THR A 172 9.12 21.20 -13.65
C THR A 172 7.80 21.05 -14.42
N GLN A 173 7.47 22.01 -15.29
CA GLN A 173 6.18 22.08 -15.96
C GLN A 173 6.35 21.83 -17.45
N ASP A 174 5.51 20.96 -18.01
CA ASP A 174 5.60 20.55 -19.41
C ASP A 174 4.21 20.34 -20.04
N ASP A 175 4.19 20.25 -21.37
CA ASP A 175 2.99 19.91 -22.12
C ASP A 175 2.70 18.41 -22.03
N ILE A 176 2.23 17.98 -20.86
CA ILE A 176 1.92 16.57 -20.60
C ILE A 176 0.68 16.10 -21.38
N ILE A 177 0.63 14.83 -21.73
CA ILE A 177 -0.57 14.23 -22.34
C ILE A 177 -1.68 14.16 -21.29
N LEU A 178 -2.85 14.66 -21.64
CA LEU A 178 -4.07 14.58 -20.84
C LEU A 178 -4.89 13.36 -21.25
N ILE A 179 -5.21 13.24 -22.55
CA ILE A 179 -5.93 12.12 -23.12
C ILE A 179 -5.04 11.46 -24.19
N LYS A 180 -4.95 10.15 -24.14
CA LYS A 180 -4.21 9.33 -25.11
C LYS A 180 -5.00 9.16 -26.40
N ALA A 181 -4.35 8.68 -27.47
CA ALA A 181 -5.03 8.38 -28.74
C ALA A 181 -6.11 7.29 -28.63
N ASP A 182 -6.03 6.41 -27.62
CA ASP A 182 -7.06 5.41 -27.32
C ASP A 182 -8.30 6.00 -26.63
N GLY A 183 -8.32 7.30 -26.37
CA GLY A 183 -9.40 8.03 -25.72
C GLY A 183 -9.39 7.96 -24.19
N LEU A 184 -8.49 7.20 -23.59
CA LEU A 184 -8.35 7.13 -22.14
C LEU A 184 -7.45 8.26 -21.61
N PRO A 185 -7.72 8.81 -20.43
CA PRO A 185 -6.86 9.81 -19.83
C PRO A 185 -5.54 9.19 -19.38
N THR A 186 -4.52 10.02 -19.27
CA THR A 186 -3.33 9.65 -18.50
C THR A 186 -3.60 9.80 -17.01
N TYR A 187 -2.81 9.11 -16.20
CA TYR A 187 -2.84 9.28 -14.73
C TYR A 187 -2.80 10.75 -14.31
N ASN A 188 -1.92 11.54 -14.95
CA ASN A 188 -1.72 12.94 -14.60
C ASN A 188 -2.98 13.82 -14.69
N PHE A 189 -3.90 13.47 -15.56
CA PHE A 189 -5.16 14.18 -15.74
C PHE A 189 -6.31 13.53 -14.95
N ALA A 190 -6.41 12.21 -15.05
CA ALA A 190 -7.50 11.46 -14.45
C ALA A 190 -7.61 11.70 -12.94
N HIS A 191 -6.49 11.60 -12.19
CA HIS A 191 -6.55 11.75 -10.75
C HIS A 191 -7.00 13.14 -10.29
N ILE A 192 -6.66 14.21 -11.03
CA ILE A 192 -7.08 15.58 -10.70
C ILE A 192 -8.59 15.75 -10.92
N VAL A 193 -9.09 15.28 -12.07
CA VAL A 193 -10.52 15.33 -12.37
C VAL A 193 -11.34 14.51 -11.37
N ASP A 194 -10.84 13.31 -11.04
CA ASP A 194 -11.52 12.44 -10.09
C ASP A 194 -11.50 13.02 -8.67
N ASP A 195 -10.35 13.49 -8.21
CA ASP A 195 -10.23 14.07 -6.89
C ASP A 195 -11.12 15.33 -6.75
N ALA A 196 -11.21 16.15 -7.80
CA ALA A 196 -12.10 17.31 -7.82
C ALA A 196 -13.60 16.90 -7.84
N THR A 197 -13.98 15.94 -8.68
CA THR A 197 -15.40 15.52 -8.82
C THR A 197 -15.88 14.64 -7.67
N MET A 198 -14.98 13.99 -6.95
CA MET A 198 -15.25 13.20 -5.75
C MET A 198 -15.11 14.03 -4.45
N GLY A 199 -14.76 15.32 -4.54
CA GLY A 199 -14.64 16.20 -3.39
C GLY A 199 -13.50 15.81 -2.44
N ILE A 200 -12.41 15.23 -2.95
CA ILE A 200 -11.27 14.80 -2.15
C ILE A 200 -10.58 16.01 -1.50
N THR A 201 -10.46 15.98 -0.20
CA THR A 201 -9.85 17.06 0.59
C THR A 201 -8.36 16.83 0.89
N HIS A 202 -7.93 15.57 0.99
CA HIS A 202 -6.56 15.20 1.30
C HIS A 202 -6.08 14.07 0.38
N ILE A 203 -4.94 14.29 -0.28
CA ILE A 203 -4.33 13.32 -1.19
C ILE A 203 -3.11 12.69 -0.52
N PHE A 204 -3.22 11.41 -0.18
CA PHE A 204 -2.09 10.60 0.25
C PHE A 204 -1.50 9.84 -0.93
N ARG A 205 -0.18 9.96 -1.13
CA ARG A 205 0.55 9.21 -2.17
C ARG A 205 2.05 9.18 -1.86
N GLY A 206 2.82 8.37 -2.58
CA GLY A 206 4.26 8.29 -2.39
C GLY A 206 5.01 9.57 -2.81
N GLN A 207 6.15 9.83 -2.19
CA GLN A 207 7.00 10.99 -2.50
C GLN A 207 7.53 11.00 -3.94
N GLU A 208 7.44 9.90 -4.67
CA GLU A 208 7.81 9.81 -6.10
C GLU A 208 7.01 10.76 -7.00
N TYR A 209 5.88 11.29 -6.51
CA TYR A 209 5.07 12.26 -7.23
C TYR A 209 5.48 13.72 -7.00
N LEU A 210 6.36 13.99 -6.04
CA LEU A 210 6.86 15.36 -5.78
C LEU A 210 7.42 16.07 -7.03
N PRO A 211 8.23 15.42 -7.89
CA PRO A 211 8.74 16.07 -9.10
C PRO A 211 7.65 16.47 -10.10
N SER A 212 6.47 15.86 -10.04
CA SER A 212 5.35 16.13 -10.94
C SER A 212 4.43 17.26 -10.46
N MET A 213 4.65 17.76 -9.22
CA MET A 213 3.75 18.75 -8.60
C MET A 213 3.64 20.04 -9.39
N GLY A 214 4.69 20.46 -10.09
CA GLY A 214 4.62 21.64 -10.96
C GLY A 214 3.55 21.52 -12.05
N ASN A 215 3.43 20.34 -12.66
CA ASN A 215 2.39 20.06 -13.64
C ASN A 215 0.98 19.97 -12.99
N TYR A 216 0.89 19.35 -11.82
CA TYR A 216 -0.41 19.19 -11.15
C TYR A 216 -0.98 20.51 -10.68
N LEU A 217 -0.16 21.36 -10.04
CA LEU A 217 -0.58 22.70 -9.64
C LEU A 217 -0.99 23.57 -10.85
N ALA A 218 -0.28 23.45 -11.97
CA ALA A 218 -0.65 24.13 -13.21
C ALA A 218 -1.99 23.64 -13.77
N LEU A 219 -2.31 22.35 -13.64
CA LEU A 219 -3.60 21.78 -14.06
C LEU A 219 -4.72 22.22 -13.12
N TYR A 220 -4.56 22.18 -11.79
CA TYR A 220 -5.54 22.68 -10.84
C TYR A 220 -5.90 24.14 -11.16
N GLU A 221 -4.88 24.99 -11.36
CA GLU A 221 -5.08 26.40 -11.74
C GLU A 221 -5.82 26.55 -13.06
N ALA A 222 -5.44 25.78 -14.10
CA ALA A 222 -6.05 25.86 -15.42
C ALA A 222 -7.51 25.37 -15.44
N LEU A 223 -7.86 24.43 -14.57
CA LEU A 223 -9.21 23.90 -14.40
C LEU A 223 -10.06 24.78 -13.49
N GLY A 224 -9.46 25.73 -12.77
CA GLY A 224 -10.18 26.62 -11.84
C GLY A 224 -10.75 25.88 -10.63
N VAL A 225 -10.06 24.83 -10.16
CA VAL A 225 -10.46 24.04 -9.00
C VAL A 225 -9.46 24.24 -7.86
N ASP A 226 -9.97 24.18 -6.64
CA ASP A 226 -9.15 24.28 -5.44
C ASP A 226 -8.20 23.08 -5.30
N THR A 227 -6.99 23.33 -4.86
CA THR A 227 -6.04 22.26 -4.56
C THR A 227 -6.40 21.59 -3.23
N PRO A 228 -6.47 20.25 -3.19
CA PRO A 228 -6.58 19.54 -1.93
C PRO A 228 -5.28 19.67 -1.12
N LYS A 229 -5.31 19.26 0.14
CA LYS A 229 -4.10 19.12 0.95
C LYS A 229 -3.30 17.92 0.47
N PHE A 230 -2.00 18.12 0.27
CA PHE A 230 -1.10 17.07 -0.19
C PHE A 230 -0.34 16.44 0.98
N VAL A 231 -0.30 15.13 1.00
CA VAL A 231 0.37 14.32 2.01
C VAL A 231 1.28 13.32 1.28
N HIS A 232 2.50 13.72 0.97
CA HIS A 232 3.46 12.83 0.32
C HIS A 232 4.17 11.97 1.35
N LEU A 233 4.07 10.65 1.18
CA LEU A 233 4.63 9.67 2.11
C LEU A 233 6.05 9.29 1.69
N PRO A 234 7.04 9.36 2.59
CA PRO A 234 8.38 8.88 2.33
C PRO A 234 8.40 7.39 1.97
N HIS A 235 9.41 6.98 1.22
CA HIS A 235 9.57 5.58 0.86
C HIS A 235 9.72 4.69 2.09
N ILE A 236 9.18 3.48 2.02
CA ILE A 236 9.62 2.39 2.87
C ILE A 236 10.96 1.92 2.30
N LEU A 237 11.98 1.90 3.14
CA LEU A 237 13.34 1.52 2.79
C LEU A 237 13.56 0.02 2.99
N ALA A 238 14.43 -0.55 2.17
CA ALA A 238 14.89 -1.92 2.34
C ALA A 238 15.58 -2.13 3.71
N PRO A 239 15.66 -3.37 4.22
CA PRO A 239 16.34 -3.68 5.49
C PRO A 239 17.79 -3.18 5.53
N ALA A 240 18.48 -3.16 4.38
CA ALA A 240 19.84 -2.65 4.24
C ALA A 240 19.93 -1.54 3.19
N GLY A 241 20.76 -0.54 3.46
CA GLY A 241 20.94 0.62 2.56
C GLY A 241 19.79 1.62 2.62
N ASN A 242 19.75 2.54 1.66
CA ASN A 242 18.75 3.61 1.57
C ASN A 242 17.88 3.51 0.31
N LYS A 243 17.82 2.33 -0.33
CA LYS A 243 16.95 2.14 -1.47
C LYS A 243 15.50 1.84 -1.05
N LYS A 244 14.55 2.18 -1.91
CA LYS A 244 13.14 1.81 -1.75
C LYS A 244 13.01 0.29 -1.66
N LEU A 245 12.20 -0.19 -0.72
CA LEU A 245 11.86 -1.60 -0.56
C LEU A 245 11.22 -2.13 -1.85
N GLY A 246 11.74 -3.23 -2.35
CA GLY A 246 11.24 -3.90 -3.54
C GLY A 246 11.08 -5.41 -3.35
N LYS A 247 10.48 -6.09 -4.33
CA LYS A 247 10.28 -7.55 -4.30
C LYS A 247 11.58 -8.34 -4.03
N ARG A 248 12.72 -7.87 -4.56
CA ARG A 248 14.03 -8.50 -4.38
C ARG A 248 14.62 -8.32 -2.97
N ASP A 249 14.03 -7.43 -2.17
CA ASP A 249 14.49 -7.12 -0.82
C ASP A 249 13.65 -7.81 0.27
N GLY A 250 12.86 -8.82 -0.12
CA GLY A 250 12.00 -9.59 0.79
C GLY A 250 10.60 -9.01 0.99
N ALA A 251 10.21 -8.00 0.21
CA ALA A 251 8.83 -7.49 0.26
C ALA A 251 7.88 -8.56 -0.28
N LYS A 252 7.13 -9.18 0.62
CA LYS A 252 6.03 -10.10 0.31
C LYS A 252 4.76 -9.33 -0.02
N SER A 253 3.80 -9.98 -0.67
CA SER A 253 2.46 -9.45 -0.82
C SER A 253 1.66 -9.59 0.49
N ALA A 254 0.55 -8.88 0.61
CA ALA A 254 -0.35 -9.03 1.75
C ALA A 254 -0.89 -10.47 1.89
N VAL A 255 -1.14 -11.13 0.77
CA VAL A 255 -1.60 -12.53 0.72
C VAL A 255 -0.55 -13.49 1.27
N ASP A 256 0.74 -13.25 0.96
CA ASP A 256 1.83 -14.08 1.49
C ASP A 256 1.92 -13.96 3.02
N TYR A 257 1.82 -12.74 3.57
CA TYR A 257 1.82 -12.54 5.02
C TYR A 257 0.63 -13.19 5.71
N ARG A 258 -0.55 -13.15 5.10
CA ARG A 258 -1.74 -13.85 5.59
C ARG A 258 -1.52 -15.36 5.61
N ALA A 259 -0.91 -15.91 4.57
CA ALA A 259 -0.55 -17.32 4.47
C ALA A 259 0.54 -17.74 5.49
N ASP A 260 1.46 -16.83 5.82
CA ASP A 260 2.47 -17.02 6.86
C ASP A 260 1.88 -16.93 8.29
N GLY A 261 0.59 -16.67 8.43
CA GLY A 261 -0.08 -16.58 9.73
C GLY A 261 0.12 -15.27 10.47
N ILE A 262 0.40 -14.18 9.74
CA ILE A 262 0.36 -12.82 10.29
C ILE A 262 -1.10 -12.40 10.46
N LEU A 263 -1.44 -11.92 11.64
CA LEU A 263 -2.76 -11.41 11.98
C LEU A 263 -3.01 -10.03 11.34
N PRO A 264 -4.24 -9.73 10.91
CA PRO A 264 -4.57 -8.43 10.33
C PRO A 264 -4.33 -7.28 11.30
N GLU A 265 -4.58 -7.45 12.58
CA GLU A 265 -4.32 -6.46 13.63
C GLU A 265 -2.83 -6.12 13.73
N ALA A 266 -1.98 -7.14 13.67
CA ALA A 266 -0.53 -6.96 13.68
C ALA A 266 -0.03 -6.25 12.43
N MET A 267 -0.54 -6.62 11.25
CA MET A 267 -0.19 -5.99 9.99
C MET A 267 -0.63 -4.52 9.95
N LEU A 268 -1.86 -4.20 10.36
CA LEU A 268 -2.36 -2.84 10.45
C LEU A 268 -1.50 -2.00 11.38
N ASN A 269 -1.26 -2.47 12.59
CA ASN A 269 -0.44 -1.80 13.60
C ASN A 269 0.99 -1.56 13.09
N PHE A 270 1.64 -2.59 12.54
CA PHE A 270 2.99 -2.49 12.01
C PHE A 270 3.11 -1.43 10.90
N LEU A 271 2.21 -1.48 9.91
CA LEU A 271 2.24 -0.55 8.78
C LEU A 271 1.86 0.87 9.17
N ALA A 272 0.95 1.05 10.13
CA ALA A 272 0.61 2.37 10.67
C ALA A 272 1.82 3.01 11.36
N CYS A 273 2.57 2.23 12.14
CA CYS A 273 3.78 2.71 12.82
C CYS A 273 5.02 2.80 11.92
N LEU A 274 4.93 2.36 10.66
CA LEU A 274 6.05 2.42 9.71
C LEU A 274 6.18 3.81 9.11
N GLY A 275 6.74 4.73 9.90
CA GLY A 275 6.92 6.14 9.56
C GLY A 275 5.94 7.10 10.23
N TRP A 276 5.25 6.63 11.25
CA TRP A 276 4.42 7.42 12.16
C TRP A 276 4.55 6.91 13.60
N ASN A 277 4.41 7.80 14.59
CA ASN A 277 4.25 7.47 16.00
C ASN A 277 3.46 8.58 16.70
N ASP A 278 2.83 8.25 17.82
CA ASP A 278 2.05 9.22 18.62
C ASP A 278 2.91 10.06 19.58
N GLY A 279 4.24 9.85 19.59
CA GLY A 279 5.19 10.52 20.48
C GLY A 279 5.38 9.82 21.82
N THR A 280 4.76 8.67 22.05
CA THR A 280 4.99 7.79 23.18
C THR A 280 5.96 6.65 22.85
N GLU A 281 6.25 5.79 23.83
CA GLU A 281 7.03 4.56 23.65
C GLU A 281 6.10 3.34 23.34
N ASP A 282 4.81 3.57 23.20
CA ASP A 282 3.85 2.52 22.87
C ASP A 282 4.13 1.96 21.48
N GLU A 283 3.98 0.66 21.32
CA GLU A 283 4.18 -0.03 20.04
C GLU A 283 2.94 -0.83 19.61
N ILE A 284 2.00 -1.08 20.51
CA ILE A 284 0.83 -1.92 20.27
C ILE A 284 -0.41 -1.04 20.30
N TYR A 285 -0.97 -0.82 19.12
CA TYR A 285 -2.16 -0.01 18.90
C TYR A 285 -3.27 -0.83 18.28
N SER A 286 -4.46 -0.84 18.88
CA SER A 286 -5.66 -1.31 18.19
C SER A 286 -6.02 -0.38 17.03
N LYS A 287 -6.91 -0.83 16.16
CA LYS A 287 -7.44 0.03 15.10
C LYS A 287 -8.10 1.30 15.67
N GLN A 288 -8.79 1.17 16.78
CA GLN A 288 -9.42 2.31 17.44
C GLN A 288 -8.38 3.28 18.01
N ASP A 289 -7.33 2.78 18.67
CA ASP A 289 -6.22 3.62 19.14
C ASP A 289 -5.57 4.38 18.00
N LEU A 290 -5.35 3.71 16.86
CA LEU A 290 -4.78 4.33 15.65
C LEU A 290 -5.69 5.43 15.10
N ILE A 291 -7.00 5.19 15.03
CA ILE A 291 -7.96 6.22 14.59
C ILE A 291 -7.91 7.42 15.53
N GLU A 292 -7.92 7.22 16.83
CA GLU A 292 -7.95 8.31 17.82
C GLU A 292 -6.65 9.12 17.89
N LYS A 293 -5.51 8.44 17.74
CA LYS A 293 -4.18 9.04 17.95
C LYS A 293 -3.51 9.55 16.67
N PHE A 294 -3.98 9.11 15.48
CA PHE A 294 -3.33 9.48 14.23
C PHE A 294 -3.33 10.99 13.99
N SER A 295 -2.19 11.54 13.58
CA SER A 295 -2.08 12.95 13.18
C SER A 295 -1.05 13.13 12.07
N LEU A 296 -1.29 14.08 11.17
CA LEU A 296 -0.44 14.33 10.00
C LEU A 296 0.93 14.86 10.37
N ASP A 297 1.01 15.72 11.38
CA ASP A 297 2.24 16.34 11.87
C ASP A 297 3.23 15.35 12.49
N ARG A 298 2.75 14.13 12.81
CA ARG A 298 3.56 13.03 13.33
C ARG A 298 4.08 12.07 12.25
N ILE A 299 3.73 12.28 11.00
CA ILE A 299 4.32 11.51 9.90
C ILE A 299 5.78 11.93 9.73
N GLN A 300 6.69 10.96 9.77
CA GLN A 300 8.12 11.21 9.66
C GLN A 300 8.50 11.59 8.23
N ARG A 301 9.36 12.60 8.06
CA ARG A 301 9.89 13.01 6.74
C ARG A 301 10.91 12.03 6.17
N ALA A 302 11.56 11.28 7.04
CA ALA A 302 12.54 10.27 6.63
C ALA A 302 11.86 8.96 6.26
N GLY A 303 12.42 8.24 5.29
CA GLY A 303 11.96 6.91 4.94
C GLY A 303 12.11 5.93 6.10
N ALA A 304 11.04 5.20 6.42
CA ALA A 304 11.05 4.19 7.46
C ALA A 304 11.66 2.88 6.94
N ARG A 305 12.54 2.26 7.72
CA ARG A 305 13.17 1.00 7.38
C ARG A 305 12.25 -0.17 7.69
N TYR A 306 12.06 -1.05 6.71
CA TYR A 306 11.30 -2.27 6.89
C TYR A 306 12.07 -3.26 7.78
N ASP A 307 11.41 -3.78 8.81
CA ASP A 307 11.94 -4.78 9.73
C ASP A 307 10.91 -5.92 9.91
N GLU A 308 11.16 -7.04 9.22
CA GLU A 308 10.29 -8.22 9.30
C GLU A 308 10.32 -8.86 10.69
N GLN A 309 11.45 -8.79 11.41
CA GLN A 309 11.54 -9.33 12.76
C GLN A 309 10.66 -8.56 13.74
N LYS A 310 10.55 -7.23 13.55
CA LYS A 310 9.63 -6.40 14.32
C LYS A 310 8.16 -6.76 14.01
N LEU A 311 7.81 -7.01 12.76
CA LEU A 311 6.47 -7.48 12.39
C LEU A 311 6.14 -8.82 13.07
N ILE A 312 7.06 -9.79 13.00
CA ILE A 312 6.89 -11.11 13.62
C ILE A 312 6.76 -11.00 15.14
N TRP A 313 7.59 -10.17 15.78
CA TRP A 313 7.47 -9.90 17.22
C TRP A 313 6.13 -9.30 17.58
N LEU A 314 5.70 -8.27 16.85
CA LEU A 314 4.42 -7.60 17.05
C LEU A 314 3.24 -8.57 16.87
N ASN A 315 3.33 -9.46 15.89
CA ASN A 315 2.32 -10.49 15.67
C ASN A 315 2.19 -11.44 16.87
N GLY A 316 3.31 -11.85 17.47
CA GLY A 316 3.30 -12.63 18.71
C GLY A 316 2.66 -11.86 19.89
N GLN A 317 2.86 -10.54 19.97
CA GLN A 317 2.17 -9.71 21.00
C GLN A 317 0.65 -9.69 20.76
N TRP A 318 0.22 -9.57 19.50
CA TRP A 318 -1.19 -9.60 19.14
C TRP A 318 -1.84 -10.95 19.38
N ILE A 319 -1.15 -12.07 19.14
CA ILE A 319 -1.63 -13.41 19.49
C ILE A 319 -1.92 -13.48 21.00
N ARG A 320 -1.00 -13.04 21.84
CA ARG A 320 -1.18 -13.04 23.32
C ARG A 320 -2.32 -12.12 23.76
N ARG A 321 -2.41 -10.93 23.19
CA ARG A 321 -3.48 -9.98 23.49
C ARG A 321 -4.85 -10.55 23.14
N LEU A 322 -5.03 -11.03 21.91
CA LEU A 322 -6.29 -11.61 21.44
C LEU A 322 -6.67 -12.89 22.18
N PHE A 323 -5.69 -13.70 22.59
CA PHE A 323 -5.95 -14.84 23.45
C PHE A 323 -6.52 -14.41 24.81
N THR A 324 -6.04 -13.33 25.39
CA THR A 324 -6.56 -12.80 26.65
C THR A 324 -7.97 -12.22 26.48
N GLU A 325 -8.25 -11.59 25.34
CA GLU A 325 -9.56 -10.97 25.04
C GLU A 325 -10.62 -12.04 24.72
N ASP A 326 -10.36 -12.95 23.78
CA ASP A 326 -11.23 -14.07 23.39
C ASP A 326 -10.42 -15.23 22.81
N PRO A 327 -10.02 -16.20 23.66
CA PRO A 327 -9.23 -17.36 23.22
C PRO A 327 -9.92 -18.21 22.17
N LYS A 328 -11.27 -18.32 22.19
CA LYS A 328 -12.02 -19.13 21.23
C LYS A 328 -12.10 -18.46 19.85
N ALA A 329 -12.30 -17.15 19.80
CA ALA A 329 -12.27 -16.39 18.58
C ALA A 329 -10.89 -16.45 17.90
N LEU A 330 -9.81 -16.35 18.68
CA LEU A 330 -8.46 -16.52 18.15
C LEU A 330 -8.23 -17.96 17.66
N PHE A 331 -8.65 -18.96 18.43
CA PHE A 331 -8.53 -20.37 18.02
C PHE A 331 -9.21 -20.65 16.70
N ALA A 332 -10.40 -20.09 16.46
CA ALA A 332 -11.09 -20.25 15.18
C ALA A 332 -10.27 -19.78 13.95
N ARG A 333 -9.34 -18.84 14.14
CA ARG A 333 -8.44 -18.35 13.09
C ARG A 333 -7.28 -19.30 12.79
N THR A 334 -7.07 -20.33 13.60
CA THR A 334 -5.95 -21.28 13.45
C THR A 334 -6.23 -22.42 12.48
N LYS A 335 -7.45 -22.52 11.94
CA LYS A 335 -7.97 -23.67 11.20
C LYS A 335 -7.01 -24.20 10.10
N ASP A 336 -6.39 -23.31 9.35
CA ASP A 336 -5.55 -23.66 8.19
C ASP A 336 -4.07 -23.87 8.54
N PHE A 337 -3.70 -23.72 9.83
CA PHE A 337 -2.31 -23.72 10.29
C PHE A 337 -1.90 -24.97 11.06
N TRP A 338 -2.82 -25.93 11.26
CA TRP A 338 -2.53 -27.18 11.94
C TRP A 338 -1.74 -28.14 11.04
N PRO A 339 -0.90 -29.02 11.62
CA PRO A 339 -0.24 -30.07 10.85
C PRO A 339 -1.30 -31.08 10.32
N GLU A 340 -0.98 -31.74 9.21
CA GLU A 340 -1.92 -32.70 8.57
C GLU A 340 -2.40 -33.80 9.51
N ILE A 341 -1.53 -34.30 10.40
CA ILE A 341 -1.86 -35.31 11.39
C ILE A 341 -3.00 -34.89 12.31
N ALA A 342 -3.11 -33.58 12.60
CA ALA A 342 -4.17 -33.01 13.42
C ALA A 342 -5.56 -33.05 12.74
N ALA A 343 -5.67 -33.43 11.46
CA ALA A 343 -6.97 -33.59 10.79
C ALA A 343 -7.87 -34.66 11.42
N LYS A 344 -7.28 -35.63 12.12
CA LYS A 344 -8.00 -36.69 12.84
C LYS A 344 -8.28 -36.36 14.31
N VAL A 345 -7.81 -35.23 14.78
CA VAL A 345 -7.92 -34.79 16.18
C VAL A 345 -9.15 -33.90 16.36
N SER A 346 -9.85 -34.07 17.47
CA SER A 346 -11.05 -33.28 17.77
C SER A 346 -10.69 -31.79 17.98
N GLU A 347 -11.62 -30.88 17.66
CA GLU A 347 -11.43 -29.45 17.90
C GLU A 347 -11.22 -29.13 19.40
N GLU A 348 -11.80 -29.93 20.30
CA GLU A 348 -11.59 -29.80 21.75
C GLU A 348 -10.14 -30.09 22.15
N GLU A 349 -9.54 -31.13 21.60
CA GLU A 349 -8.14 -31.50 21.86
C GLU A 349 -7.20 -30.47 21.24
N LYS A 350 -7.44 -30.04 20.01
CA LYS A 350 -6.69 -28.95 19.38
C LYS A 350 -6.74 -27.67 20.22
N TYR A 351 -7.91 -27.32 20.76
CA TYR A 351 -8.06 -26.16 21.62
C TYR A 351 -7.25 -26.29 22.92
N LYS A 352 -7.23 -27.48 23.55
CA LYS A 352 -6.39 -27.73 24.74
C LYS A 352 -4.90 -27.54 24.42
N VAL A 353 -4.44 -28.08 23.30
CA VAL A 353 -3.05 -27.91 22.83
C VAL A 353 -2.77 -26.45 22.54
N PHE A 354 -3.67 -25.74 21.85
CA PHE A 354 -3.53 -24.31 21.58
C PHE A 354 -3.39 -23.49 22.85
N CYS A 355 -4.17 -23.76 23.90
CA CYS A 355 -4.09 -23.09 25.19
C CYS A 355 -2.74 -23.31 25.90
N ILE A 356 -1.98 -24.35 25.55
CA ILE A 356 -0.66 -24.63 26.14
C ILE A 356 0.45 -23.85 25.43
N ILE A 357 0.29 -23.59 24.10
CA ILE A 357 1.40 -23.13 23.27
C ILE A 357 1.25 -21.69 22.75
N TYR A 358 0.07 -21.08 22.85
CA TYR A 358 -0.23 -19.78 22.23
C TYR A 358 0.79 -18.68 22.56
N ASP A 359 1.34 -18.66 23.77
CA ASP A 359 2.29 -17.67 24.23
C ASP A 359 3.67 -17.77 23.55
N ARG A 360 3.96 -18.92 22.94
CA ARG A 360 5.19 -19.21 22.22
C ARG A 360 5.07 -18.92 20.72
N LEU A 361 3.84 -18.79 20.20
CA LEU A 361 3.59 -18.52 18.80
C LEU A 361 4.05 -17.10 18.45
N LYS A 362 4.80 -16.98 17.37
CA LYS A 362 5.13 -15.70 16.72
C LYS A 362 4.22 -15.47 15.52
N THR A 363 3.87 -16.54 14.82
CA THR A 363 2.91 -16.57 13.72
C THR A 363 1.97 -17.77 13.90
N LEU A 364 0.80 -17.77 13.26
CA LEU A 364 -0.09 -18.92 13.34
C LEU A 364 0.49 -20.15 12.63
N SER A 365 1.36 -19.95 11.64
CA SER A 365 2.03 -21.06 10.94
C SER A 365 3.01 -21.84 11.83
N ASP A 366 3.46 -21.27 12.95
CA ASP A 366 4.30 -21.96 13.93
C ASP A 366 3.57 -23.19 14.54
N LEU A 367 2.23 -23.20 14.52
CA LEU A 367 1.43 -24.33 14.97
C LEU A 367 1.89 -25.67 14.34
N ARG A 368 2.20 -25.66 13.03
CA ARG A 368 2.63 -26.89 12.34
C ARG A 368 3.85 -27.53 13.02
N ALA A 369 4.89 -26.73 13.27
CA ALA A 369 6.12 -27.24 13.85
C ALA A 369 6.00 -27.50 15.37
N MET A 370 5.19 -26.68 16.07
CA MET A 370 5.11 -26.70 17.53
C MET A 370 4.07 -27.68 18.08
N THR A 371 3.22 -28.28 17.24
CA THR A 371 2.15 -29.18 17.72
C THR A 371 2.23 -30.59 17.23
N THR A 372 3.07 -30.92 16.25
CA THR A 372 3.17 -32.26 15.68
C THR A 372 3.40 -33.34 16.75
N TYR A 373 4.30 -33.06 17.70
CA TYR A 373 4.65 -34.00 18.78
C TYR A 373 3.52 -34.23 19.82
N PHE A 374 2.44 -33.46 19.82
CA PHE A 374 1.26 -33.74 20.61
C PHE A 374 0.36 -34.85 19.99
N PHE A 375 0.54 -35.07 18.70
CA PHE A 375 -0.35 -35.95 17.92
C PHE A 375 0.36 -37.16 17.30
N GLU A 376 1.70 -37.14 17.29
CA GLU A 376 2.54 -38.17 16.71
C GLU A 376 3.85 -38.28 17.50
N ASP A 377 4.31 -39.50 17.73
CA ASP A 377 5.61 -39.70 18.37
C ASP A 377 6.74 -39.01 17.56
N PRO A 378 7.57 -38.22 18.20
CA PRO A 378 8.64 -37.54 17.50
C PRO A 378 9.64 -38.54 16.92
N ASN A 379 10.00 -38.34 15.65
CA ASN A 379 11.10 -39.09 15.06
C ASN A 379 12.41 -38.57 15.70
N VAL A 380 12.92 -39.33 16.67
CA VAL A 380 14.11 -38.95 17.41
C VAL A 380 15.34 -39.21 16.55
N ASP A 381 15.93 -38.18 16.00
CA ASP A 381 17.24 -38.24 15.39
C ASP A 381 18.32 -38.13 16.47
N MET A 382 19.12 -39.18 16.63
CA MET A 382 20.24 -39.23 17.59
C MET A 382 21.26 -38.09 17.33
N ASP A 383 21.39 -37.65 16.08
CA ASP A 383 22.22 -36.50 15.73
C ASP A 383 21.76 -35.20 16.37
N MET A 384 20.47 -35.00 16.59
CA MET A 384 19.94 -33.85 17.32
C MET A 384 20.39 -33.81 18.78
N LEU A 385 20.53 -34.98 19.41
CA LEU A 385 21.01 -35.07 20.80
C LEU A 385 22.53 -34.85 20.86
N THR A 386 23.30 -35.44 19.94
CA THR A 386 24.77 -35.36 19.93
C THR A 386 25.29 -34.01 19.45
N THR A 387 24.56 -33.27 18.63
CA THR A 387 24.94 -31.92 18.18
C THR A 387 24.50 -30.79 19.11
N ASN A 388 23.57 -31.05 20.05
CA ASN A 388 23.09 -30.07 21.00
C ASN A 388 24.25 -29.56 21.89
N LYS A 389 24.40 -28.24 22.03
CA LYS A 389 25.48 -27.59 22.79
C LYS A 389 25.61 -28.09 24.23
N ALA A 390 24.52 -28.42 24.88
CA ALA A 390 24.49 -28.92 26.26
C ALA A 390 24.84 -30.41 26.34
N LEU A 391 24.40 -31.20 25.36
CA LEU A 391 24.47 -32.65 25.38
C LEU A 391 25.69 -33.23 24.65
N LYS A 392 26.26 -32.49 23.67
CA LYS A 392 27.39 -32.95 22.84
C LYS A 392 28.67 -33.36 23.57
N LYS A 393 28.80 -33.05 24.86
CA LYS A 393 29.92 -33.39 25.71
C LYS A 393 29.66 -34.68 26.52
N LEU A 394 28.47 -35.22 26.46
CA LEU A 394 28.06 -36.41 27.19
C LEU A 394 28.37 -37.68 26.35
N SER A 395 28.76 -38.74 26.99
CA SER A 395 28.83 -40.06 26.36
C SER A 395 27.43 -40.59 26.08
N GLU A 396 27.31 -41.55 25.15
CA GLU A 396 26.04 -42.22 24.86
C GLU A 396 25.37 -42.82 26.12
N LYS A 397 26.18 -43.33 27.04
CA LYS A 397 25.69 -43.92 28.31
C LYS A 397 25.06 -42.83 29.18
N GLU A 398 25.73 -41.69 29.34
CA GLU A 398 25.23 -40.56 30.13
C GLU A 398 23.97 -39.97 29.52
N LEU A 399 23.88 -39.90 28.17
CA LEU A 399 22.67 -39.48 27.45
C LEU A 399 21.51 -40.43 27.70
N CYS A 400 21.76 -41.75 27.61
CA CYS A 400 20.74 -42.75 27.90
C CYS A 400 20.24 -42.72 29.36
N ASP A 401 21.17 -42.49 30.33
CA ASP A 401 20.80 -42.40 31.73
C ASP A 401 19.99 -41.14 32.02
N ILE A 402 20.30 -40.01 31.41
CA ILE A 402 19.52 -38.76 31.49
C ILE A 402 18.13 -38.93 30.88
N LEU A 403 18.02 -39.57 29.68
CA LEU A 403 16.74 -39.84 29.04
C LEU A 403 15.86 -40.75 29.85
N LYS A 404 16.42 -41.82 30.51
CA LYS A 404 15.68 -42.68 31.43
C LYS A 404 15.18 -41.92 32.64
N LEU A 405 16.01 -41.10 33.27
CA LEU A 405 15.63 -40.24 34.40
C LEU A 405 14.51 -39.25 34.02
N ALA A 406 14.56 -38.70 32.81
CA ALA A 406 13.50 -37.81 32.31
C ALA A 406 12.19 -38.57 32.06
N ALA A 407 12.26 -39.78 31.50
CA ALA A 407 11.09 -40.64 31.28
C ALA A 407 10.45 -41.15 32.58
N ASP A 408 11.27 -41.44 33.60
CA ASP A 408 10.77 -41.86 34.92
C ASP A 408 10.17 -40.71 35.74
N GLY A 409 10.48 -39.46 35.39
CA GLY A 409 9.99 -38.24 36.05
C GLY A 409 8.75 -37.60 35.39
N LEU A 410 8.33 -38.11 34.23
CA LEU A 410 7.11 -37.70 33.51
C LEU A 410 5.95 -38.67 33.85
#